data_a48e0ddd63d306c7fdcb3077584709df
#
_entry.id   a48e0ddd63d306c7fdcb3077584709df
#
_cell.length_a   1.000
_cell.length_b   1.000
_cell.length_c   1.000
_cell.angle_alpha   90.00
_cell.angle_beta   90.00
_cell.angle_gamma   90.00
#
_symmetry.space_group_name_H-M   'P 1'
#
loop_
_entity.id
_entity.type
_entity.pdbx_description
1 polymer ?
#
loop_
_entity_poly.entity_id
_entity_poly.type
_entity_poly.pdbx_seq_one_letter_code
_entity_poly.pdbx_strand_id
1 'polypeptide(L)'
;MSILKRSKEKGFKDIEPKDAFTMLEKKRNDPDYVALDVRTLQEYEEGHIENAEFLNVKSKEFEDELKKLDKDKHYFVYCKTGRRGKKAAELMKKQGFKNLYNIIGGFDKWKSKRLPFEK
;
A
#
# COMPACT_ATOMS: atom_id res chain seq x y z
N MET A 1 23.75 8.75 9.08
CA MET A 1 23.19 10.04 8.65
C MET A 1 22.52 9.95 7.29
N SER A 2 23.27 9.56 6.27
CA SER A 2 22.74 9.53 4.91
C SER A 2 21.59 8.53 4.73
N ILE A 3 21.61 7.39 5.42
CA ILE A 3 20.55 6.39 5.33
C ILE A 3 19.23 6.93 5.88
N LEU A 4 19.28 7.56 7.04
CA LEU A 4 18.08 8.16 7.64
C LEU A 4 17.55 9.30 6.80
N LYS A 5 18.47 10.10 6.26
CA LYS A 5 18.11 11.21 5.40
C LYS A 5 17.37 10.72 4.14
N ARG A 6 17.87 9.65 3.52
CA ARG A 6 17.24 9.08 2.33
C ARG A 6 15.85 8.56 2.61
N SER A 7 15.66 7.89 3.75
CA SER A 7 14.33 7.40 4.15
C SER A 7 13.36 8.56 4.29
N LYS A 8 13.80 9.65 4.91
CA LYS A 8 12.96 10.83 5.08
C LYS A 8 12.63 11.48 3.73
N GLU A 9 13.63 11.56 2.84
CA GLU A 9 13.41 12.15 1.51
C GLU A 9 12.40 11.34 0.71
N LYS A 10 12.48 10.01 0.77
CA LYS A 10 11.57 9.13 0.07
C LYS A 10 10.15 9.24 0.60
N GLY A 11 10.01 9.35 1.94
CA GLY A 11 8.72 9.53 2.57
C GLY A 11 7.87 8.30 2.72
N PHE A 12 8.38 7.14 2.30
CA PHE A 12 7.72 5.86 2.52
C PHE A 12 8.78 4.78 2.60
N LYS A 13 8.43 3.63 3.14
CA LYS A 13 9.34 2.50 3.28
C LYS A 13 8.94 1.38 2.36
N ASP A 14 9.92 0.73 1.75
CA ASP A 14 9.68 -0.52 1.06
C ASP A 14 9.64 -1.63 2.09
N ILE A 15 8.67 -2.53 1.95
CA ILE A 15 8.49 -3.61 2.92
C ILE A 15 8.28 -4.93 2.18
N GLU A 16 8.91 -6.00 2.67
CA GLU A 16 8.74 -7.33 2.09
C GLU A 16 7.33 -7.86 2.38
N PRO A 17 6.76 -8.66 1.46
CA PRO A 17 5.41 -9.18 1.66
C PRO A 17 5.19 -9.88 3.00
N LYS A 18 6.15 -10.71 3.44
CA LYS A 18 6.01 -11.42 4.72
C LYS A 18 5.98 -10.47 5.91
N ASP A 19 6.79 -9.41 5.86
CA ASP A 19 6.81 -8.42 6.93
C ASP A 19 5.53 -7.61 6.94
N ALA A 20 5.03 -7.26 5.77
CA ALA A 20 3.75 -6.55 5.66
C ALA A 20 2.62 -7.42 6.21
N PHE A 21 2.61 -8.71 5.83
CA PHE A 21 1.61 -9.63 6.34
C PHE A 21 1.67 -9.72 7.86
N THR A 22 2.87 -9.86 8.43
CA THR A 22 3.03 -9.96 9.88
C THR A 22 2.47 -8.72 10.59
N MET A 23 2.77 -7.54 10.07
CA MET A 23 2.26 -6.30 10.66
C MET A 23 0.74 -6.19 10.55
N LEU A 24 0.21 -6.48 9.36
CA LEU A 24 -1.24 -6.43 9.13
C LEU A 24 -1.98 -7.45 9.99
N GLU A 25 -1.41 -8.65 10.16
CA GLU A 25 -2.02 -9.68 10.99
C GLU A 25 -2.03 -9.28 12.46
N LYS A 26 -0.92 -8.75 12.94
CA LYS A 26 -0.81 -8.26 14.32
C LYS A 26 -1.83 -7.17 14.62
N LYS A 27 -2.10 -6.34 13.63
CA LYS A 27 -2.98 -5.18 13.76
C LYS A 27 -4.34 -5.42 13.10
N ARG A 28 -4.73 -6.67 12.97
CA ARG A 28 -5.93 -7.08 12.24
C ARG A 28 -7.19 -6.33 12.67
N ASN A 29 -7.31 -6.08 13.97
CA ASN A 29 -8.51 -5.42 14.52
C ASN A 29 -8.30 -3.92 14.72
N ASP A 30 -7.18 -3.38 14.26
CA ASP A 30 -6.88 -1.96 14.38
C ASP A 30 -7.23 -1.26 13.06
N PRO A 31 -8.28 -0.41 13.05
CA PRO A 31 -8.68 0.25 11.80
C PRO A 31 -7.65 1.22 11.26
N ASP A 32 -6.60 1.52 12.02
CA ASP A 32 -5.55 2.42 11.57
C ASP A 32 -4.49 1.73 10.70
N TYR A 33 -4.60 0.40 10.51
CA TYR A 33 -3.66 -0.35 9.66
C TYR A 33 -4.43 -0.87 8.44
N VAL A 34 -4.10 -0.34 7.27
CA VAL A 34 -4.87 -0.54 6.04
C VAL A 34 -3.98 -1.03 4.91
N ALA A 35 -4.37 -2.14 4.26
CA ALA A 35 -3.77 -2.51 2.98
C ALA A 35 -4.53 -1.75 1.91
N LEU A 36 -3.80 -1.11 1.00
CA LEU A 36 -4.41 -0.28 -0.04
C LEU A 36 -3.99 -0.79 -1.42
N ASP A 37 -4.97 -1.35 -2.13
CA ASP A 37 -4.78 -1.86 -3.50
C ASP A 37 -4.96 -0.71 -4.48
N VAL A 38 -3.90 -0.41 -5.25
CA VAL A 38 -3.95 0.73 -6.18
C VAL A 38 -3.98 0.28 -7.64
N ARG A 39 -4.38 -0.97 -7.86
CA ARG A 39 -4.52 -1.54 -9.21
C ARG A 39 -5.86 -1.15 -9.83
N THR A 40 -6.20 -1.77 -10.96
CA THR A 40 -7.53 -1.60 -11.56
C THR A 40 -8.58 -2.36 -10.76
N LEU A 41 -9.84 -1.96 -10.92
CA LEU A 41 -10.94 -2.66 -10.25
C LEU A 41 -10.99 -4.13 -10.65
N GLN A 42 -10.76 -4.42 -11.93
CA GLN A 42 -10.77 -5.81 -12.41
C GLN A 42 -9.71 -6.64 -11.69
N GLU A 43 -8.48 -6.11 -11.55
CA GLU A 43 -7.44 -6.82 -10.83
C GLU A 43 -7.84 -7.06 -9.37
N TYR A 44 -8.41 -6.06 -8.73
CA TYR A 44 -8.86 -6.17 -7.35
C TYR A 44 -9.91 -7.27 -7.20
N GLU A 45 -10.88 -7.31 -8.09
CA GLU A 45 -11.97 -8.29 -8.04
C GLU A 45 -11.47 -9.71 -8.29
N GLU A 46 -10.40 -9.88 -9.05
CA GLU A 46 -9.82 -11.19 -9.32
C GLU A 46 -9.03 -11.74 -8.12
N GLY A 47 -8.67 -10.89 -7.19
CA GLY A 47 -7.98 -11.28 -5.98
C GLY A 47 -7.27 -10.09 -5.35
N HIS A 48 -7.34 -9.98 -4.03
CA HIS A 48 -6.70 -8.88 -3.30
C HIS A 48 -6.34 -9.33 -1.89
N ILE A 49 -5.45 -8.58 -1.24
CA ILE A 49 -5.08 -8.85 0.14
C ILE A 49 -6.34 -8.72 1.01
N GLU A 50 -6.50 -9.63 1.95
CA GLU A 50 -7.66 -9.67 2.84
C GLU A 50 -7.92 -8.28 3.47
N ASN A 51 -9.16 -7.82 3.39
CA ASN A 51 -9.61 -6.54 3.92
C ASN A 51 -8.99 -5.31 3.25
N ALA A 52 -8.33 -5.46 2.10
CA ALA A 52 -7.73 -4.32 1.41
C ALA A 52 -8.80 -3.35 0.93
N GLU A 53 -8.51 -2.07 1.11
CA GLU A 53 -9.26 -1.01 0.47
C GLU A 53 -8.74 -0.80 -0.94
N PHE A 54 -9.53 -0.15 -1.77
CA PHE A 54 -9.22 -0.03 -3.19
C PHE A 54 -9.27 1.43 -3.67
N LEU A 55 -8.21 1.85 -4.37
CA LEU A 55 -8.15 3.13 -5.07
C LEU A 55 -7.24 2.98 -6.28
N ASN A 56 -7.80 3.11 -7.48
CA ASN A 56 -7.01 2.95 -8.70
C ASN A 56 -6.12 4.18 -8.93
N VAL A 57 -4.79 3.98 -8.88
CA VAL A 57 -3.83 5.09 -9.04
C VAL A 57 -3.91 5.74 -10.42
N LYS A 58 -4.43 5.03 -11.42
CA LYS A 58 -4.59 5.58 -12.78
C LYS A 58 -5.87 6.36 -12.97
N SER A 59 -6.76 6.34 -11.97
CA SER A 59 -8.01 7.08 -12.03
C SER A 59 -7.75 8.58 -11.94
N LYS A 60 -8.54 9.36 -12.67
CA LYS A 60 -8.47 10.82 -12.57
C LYS A 60 -8.84 11.31 -11.18
N GLU A 61 -9.64 10.55 -10.46
CA GLU A 61 -10.12 10.90 -9.13
C GLU A 61 -9.17 10.47 -8.01
N PHE A 62 -8.07 9.80 -8.36
CA PHE A 62 -7.18 9.23 -7.33
C PHE A 62 -6.73 10.27 -6.31
N GLU A 63 -6.21 11.40 -6.76
CA GLU A 63 -5.69 12.41 -5.84
C GLU A 63 -6.80 13.05 -5.02
N ASP A 64 -7.99 13.22 -5.60
CA ASP A 64 -9.13 13.75 -4.86
C ASP A 64 -9.64 12.75 -3.82
N GLU A 65 -9.64 11.46 -4.17
CA GLU A 65 -10.04 10.41 -3.23
C GLU A 65 -9.07 10.28 -2.07
N LEU A 66 -7.77 10.51 -2.32
CA LEU A 66 -6.78 10.51 -1.25
C LEU A 66 -7.08 11.55 -0.18
N LYS A 67 -7.65 12.69 -0.59
CA LYS A 67 -7.96 13.77 0.36
C LYS A 67 -9.00 13.36 1.39
N LYS A 68 -9.80 12.35 1.08
CA LYS A 68 -10.85 11.86 1.98
C LYS A 68 -10.32 10.85 2.99
N LEU A 69 -9.11 10.35 2.81
CA LEU A 69 -8.54 9.34 3.70
C LEU A 69 -7.86 10.01 4.90
N ASP A 70 -7.84 9.29 6.02
CA ASP A 70 -7.15 9.73 7.23
C ASP A 70 -5.65 9.58 7.03
N LYS A 71 -4.93 10.68 7.05
CA LYS A 71 -3.49 10.72 6.77
C LYS A 71 -2.62 10.21 7.90
N ASP A 72 -3.20 9.99 9.07
CA ASP A 72 -2.45 9.48 10.22
C ASP A 72 -2.45 7.96 10.31
N LYS A 73 -3.27 7.28 9.50
CA LYS A 73 -3.28 5.82 9.47
C LYS A 73 -2.04 5.27 8.77
N HIS A 74 -1.80 3.98 8.96
CA HIS A 74 -0.71 3.26 8.33
C HIS A 74 -1.21 2.56 7.07
N TYR A 75 -0.66 2.93 5.92
CA TYR A 75 -1.09 2.37 4.64
C TYR A 75 -0.01 1.49 4.03
N PHE A 76 -0.40 0.24 3.74
CA PHE A 76 0.44 -0.72 3.05
C PHE A 76 -0.03 -0.77 1.61
N VAL A 77 0.63 0.02 0.77
CA VAL A 77 0.22 0.25 -0.62
C VAL A 77 0.81 -0.85 -1.50
N TYR A 78 0.01 -1.37 -2.42
CA TYR A 78 0.53 -2.38 -3.34
C TYR A 78 -0.19 -2.33 -4.69
N CYS A 79 0.54 -2.75 -5.72
CA CYS A 79 -0.01 -2.97 -7.04
C CYS A 79 0.32 -4.40 -7.47
N LYS A 80 0.44 -4.66 -8.77
CA LYS A 80 0.74 -6.02 -9.26
C LYS A 80 2.21 -6.37 -9.03
N THR A 81 3.13 -5.49 -9.43
CA THR A 81 4.58 -5.77 -9.39
C THR A 81 5.40 -4.76 -8.59
N GLY A 82 4.80 -3.66 -8.13
CA GLY A 82 5.46 -2.66 -7.30
C GLY A 82 5.57 -1.27 -7.91
N ARG A 83 5.50 -1.13 -9.22
CA ARG A 83 5.70 0.15 -9.90
C ARG A 83 4.59 1.16 -9.62
N ARG A 84 3.33 0.76 -9.82
CA ARG A 84 2.19 1.62 -9.56
C ARG A 84 2.05 1.94 -8.07
N GLY A 85 2.41 0.97 -7.21
CA GLY A 85 2.40 1.17 -5.76
C GLY A 85 3.38 2.26 -5.34
N LYS A 86 4.56 2.25 -5.94
CA LYS A 86 5.56 3.29 -5.67
C LYS A 86 5.04 4.66 -6.06
N LYS A 87 4.44 4.76 -7.23
CA LYS A 87 3.85 6.01 -7.70
C LYS A 87 2.75 6.49 -6.75
N ALA A 88 1.89 5.58 -6.33
CA ALA A 88 0.81 5.92 -5.40
C ALA A 88 1.38 6.43 -4.07
N ALA A 89 2.40 5.75 -3.53
CA ALA A 89 3.02 6.17 -2.28
C ALA A 89 3.63 7.57 -2.40
N GLU A 90 4.25 7.88 -3.54
CA GLU A 90 4.81 9.20 -3.79
C GLU A 90 3.73 10.29 -3.77
N LEU A 91 2.60 10.01 -4.42
CA LEU A 91 1.48 10.94 -4.44
C LEU A 91 0.87 11.14 -3.05
N MET A 92 0.76 10.04 -2.30
CA MET A 92 0.26 10.10 -0.94
C MET A 92 1.19 10.91 -0.03
N LYS A 93 2.49 10.70 -0.18
CA LYS A 93 3.45 11.50 0.59
C LYS A 93 3.28 12.99 0.34
N LYS A 94 3.09 13.36 -0.92
CA LYS A 94 2.89 14.77 -1.28
C LYS A 94 1.67 15.38 -0.61
N GLN A 95 0.66 14.57 -0.33
CA GLN A 95 -0.54 15.04 0.34
C GLN A 95 -0.44 15.00 1.87
N GLY A 96 0.72 14.58 2.41
CA GLY A 96 0.95 14.64 3.84
C GLY A 96 0.67 13.34 4.60
N PHE A 97 0.53 12.23 3.90
CA PHE A 97 0.40 10.93 4.57
C PHE A 97 1.70 10.60 5.30
N LYS A 98 1.59 10.17 6.54
CA LYS A 98 2.75 10.06 7.43
C LYS A 98 3.33 8.65 7.52
N ASN A 99 2.51 7.63 7.37
CA ASN A 99 2.92 6.25 7.63
C ASN A 99 2.64 5.41 6.40
N LEU A 100 3.60 5.39 5.48
CA LEU A 100 3.45 4.75 4.18
C LEU A 100 4.45 3.63 3.99
N TYR A 101 3.96 2.50 3.48
CA TYR A 101 4.76 1.34 3.12
C TYR A 101 4.39 0.93 1.70
N ASN A 102 5.39 0.62 0.88
CA ASN A 102 5.18 0.03 -0.43
C ASN A 102 5.56 -1.45 -0.36
N ILE A 103 4.61 -2.34 -0.65
CA ILE A 103 4.88 -3.78 -0.60
C ILE A 103 5.70 -4.18 -1.82
N ILE A 104 6.94 -4.60 -1.58
CA ILE A 104 7.91 -4.95 -2.63
C ILE A 104 7.34 -6.09 -3.48
N GLY A 105 7.41 -5.93 -4.80
CA GLY A 105 6.95 -6.94 -5.75
C GLY A 105 5.45 -7.08 -5.86
N GLY A 106 4.69 -6.30 -5.09
CA GLY A 106 3.26 -6.21 -5.20
C GLY A 106 2.52 -7.53 -4.96
N PHE A 107 1.33 -7.62 -5.55
CA PHE A 107 0.47 -8.79 -5.34
C PHE A 107 1.06 -10.07 -5.95
N ASP A 108 1.83 -9.94 -7.03
CA ASP A 108 2.49 -11.11 -7.62
C ASP A 108 3.44 -11.77 -6.62
N LYS A 109 4.26 -10.95 -5.95
CA LYS A 109 5.20 -11.50 -4.97
C LYS A 109 4.46 -12.00 -3.74
N TRP A 110 3.41 -11.30 -3.32
CA TRP A 110 2.56 -11.72 -2.21
C TRP A 110 2.05 -13.14 -2.43
N LYS A 111 1.49 -13.40 -3.61
CA LYS A 111 0.99 -14.74 -3.96
C LYS A 111 2.12 -15.76 -4.06
N SER A 112 3.27 -15.36 -4.60
CA SER A 112 4.40 -16.28 -4.74
C SER A 112 4.91 -16.75 -3.38
N LYS A 113 4.70 -15.97 -2.33
CA LYS A 113 5.06 -16.35 -0.97
C LYS A 113 3.93 -17.09 -0.26
N ARG A 114 2.86 -17.41 -0.99
CA ARG A 114 1.70 -18.16 -0.48
C ARG A 114 1.01 -17.47 0.69
N LEU A 115 1.02 -16.15 0.67
CA LEU A 115 0.32 -15.38 1.69
C LEU A 115 -1.17 -15.29 1.34
N PRO A 116 -2.06 -15.18 2.34
CA PRO A 116 -3.50 -15.26 2.09
C PRO A 116 -4.04 -14.06 1.33
N PHE A 117 -5.06 -14.32 0.53
CA PHE A 117 -5.79 -13.28 -0.18
C PHE A 117 -7.23 -13.72 -0.39
N GLU A 118 -8.09 -12.81 -0.79
CA GLU A 118 -9.50 -13.09 -1.00
C GLU A 118 -9.94 -12.51 -2.34
N LYS A 119 -11.15 -12.87 -2.76
CA LYS A 119 -11.73 -12.32 -3.99
C LYS A 119 -12.97 -11.49 -3.72
#